data_6b87375525ebc86f07f4b21edc8ceb74
#
_entry.id   6b87375525ebc86f07f4b21edc8ceb74
#
_cell.length_a   1.000
_cell.length_b   1.000
_cell.length_c   1.000
_cell.angle_alpha   90.00
_cell.angle_beta   90.00
_cell.angle_gamma   90.00
#
_symmetry.space_group_name_H-M   'P 1'
#
loop_
_entity.id
_entity.type
_entity.pdbx_description
1 polymer ?
#
loop_
_entity_poly.entity_id
_entity_poly.type
_entity_poly.pdbx_seq_one_letter_code
_entity_poly.pdbx_strand_id
1 'polypeptide(L)'
;MNGLNMSIRLRRTPYTNRVEKLGVSGFSIVNHMLLPKAFKSSVEEDYWHLREHVQIWDVSCQRQVEIEGPDAQKLVQLMTPRNIARASIGDCLYIPLIDENAGLINDPVLL
;
A
#
# COMPACT_ATOMS: atom_id res chain seq x y z
N MET A 1 25.94 -13.33 11.39
CA MET A 1 25.54 -12.11 10.65
C MET A 1 25.10 -11.08 11.70
N ASN A 2 25.83 -9.99 11.82
CA ASN A 2 25.41 -8.90 12.69
C ASN A 2 24.16 -8.26 12.06
N GLY A 3 23.00 -8.53 12.65
CA GLY A 3 21.76 -7.92 12.20
C GLY A 3 21.83 -6.41 12.28
N LEU A 4 21.41 -5.72 11.23
CA LEU A 4 21.23 -4.26 11.25
C LEU A 4 20.37 -3.88 12.46
N ASN A 5 20.89 -3.03 13.31
CA ASN A 5 20.16 -2.52 14.47
C ASN A 5 19.14 -1.50 13.97
N MET A 6 17.89 -1.93 13.81
CA MET A 6 16.83 -1.09 13.29
C MET A 6 16.20 -0.26 14.41
N SER A 7 15.86 1.00 14.10
CA SER A 7 15.10 1.85 15.00
C SER A 7 13.79 1.17 15.43
N ILE A 8 13.41 1.33 16.71
CA ILE A 8 12.11 0.87 17.24
C ILE A 8 10.90 1.48 16.50
N ARG A 9 11.12 2.54 15.73
CA ARG A 9 10.09 3.18 14.88
C ARG A 9 9.83 2.43 13.59
N LEU A 10 10.74 1.52 13.18
CA LEU A 10 10.56 0.67 12.02
C LEU A 10 9.85 -0.62 12.43
N ARG A 11 8.80 -0.93 11.71
CA ARG A 11 7.98 -2.11 11.95
C ARG A 11 8.20 -3.15 10.85
N ARG A 12 8.10 -4.39 11.24
CA ARG A 12 8.06 -5.52 10.30
C ARG A 12 6.60 -5.84 9.97
N THR A 13 6.34 -6.25 8.74
CA THR A 13 5.04 -6.81 8.37
C THR A 13 4.94 -8.27 8.85
N PRO A 14 3.75 -8.86 8.93
CA PRO A 14 3.60 -10.29 9.21
C PRO A 14 4.34 -11.20 8.21
N TYR A 15 4.64 -10.68 7.03
CA TYR A 15 5.29 -11.42 5.94
C TYR A 15 6.78 -11.15 5.82
N THR A 16 7.35 -10.18 6.53
CA THR A 16 8.76 -9.80 6.39
C THR A 16 9.71 -10.99 6.49
N ASN A 17 9.49 -11.90 7.46
CA ASN A 17 10.34 -13.10 7.61
C ASN A 17 10.28 -14.04 6.38
N ARG A 18 9.14 -14.12 5.72
CA ARG A 18 8.98 -14.93 4.50
C ARG A 18 9.66 -14.26 3.31
N VAL A 19 9.50 -12.95 3.19
CA VAL A 19 10.14 -12.12 2.17
C VAL A 19 11.67 -12.21 2.28
N GLU A 20 12.23 -12.16 3.49
CA GLU A 20 13.66 -12.35 3.72
C GLU A 20 14.15 -13.72 3.25
N LYS A 21 13.37 -14.78 3.52
CA LYS A 21 13.71 -16.15 3.06
C LYS A 21 13.66 -16.30 1.54
N LEU A 22 12.84 -15.51 0.85
CA LEU A 22 12.80 -15.46 -0.61
C LEU A 22 13.98 -14.71 -1.23
N GLY A 23 14.82 -14.09 -0.41
CA GLY A 23 16.06 -13.47 -0.85
C GLY A 23 15.87 -12.03 -1.31
N VAL A 24 15.03 -11.28 -0.58
CA VAL A 24 14.93 -9.83 -0.77
C VAL A 24 16.31 -9.18 -0.69
N SER A 25 16.64 -8.33 -1.64
CA SER A 25 17.92 -7.62 -1.74
C SER A 25 17.90 -6.23 -1.09
N GLY A 26 16.72 -5.72 -0.75
CA GLY A 26 16.58 -4.44 -0.06
C GLY A 26 15.14 -4.15 0.33
N PHE A 27 15.02 -3.24 1.31
CA PHE A 27 13.73 -2.74 1.78
C PHE A 27 13.64 -1.22 1.59
N SER A 28 12.46 -0.76 1.25
CA SER A 28 12.02 0.62 1.42
C SER A 28 11.22 0.75 2.71
N ILE A 29 10.90 1.98 3.10
CA ILE A 29 10.09 2.25 4.30
C ILE A 29 8.84 3.00 3.86
N VAL A 30 7.69 2.41 4.14
CA VAL A 30 6.37 3.01 3.89
C VAL A 30 5.54 2.87 5.16
N ASN A 31 4.93 3.97 5.63
CA ASN A 31 4.16 4.00 6.87
C ASN A 31 4.89 3.42 8.10
N HIS A 32 6.21 3.67 8.19
CA HIS A 32 7.11 3.11 9.21
C HIS A 32 7.28 1.58 9.16
N MET A 33 6.90 0.93 8.05
CA MET A 33 7.02 -0.51 7.86
C MET A 33 7.99 -0.83 6.73
N LEU A 34 8.64 -2.00 6.85
CA LEU A 34 9.53 -2.51 5.82
C LEU A 34 8.69 -2.99 4.62
N LEU A 35 8.93 -2.37 3.46
CA LEU A 35 8.37 -2.77 2.19
C LEU A 35 9.46 -3.41 1.34
N PRO A 36 9.31 -4.65 0.84
CA PRO A 36 10.28 -5.24 -0.09
C PRO A 36 10.47 -4.36 -1.32
N LYS A 37 11.72 -4.03 -1.64
CA LYS A 37 12.04 -3.17 -2.77
C LYS A 37 12.46 -3.95 -4.00
N ALA A 38 13.27 -4.98 -3.79
CA ALA A 38 13.83 -5.77 -4.89
C ALA A 38 14.20 -7.18 -4.40
N PHE A 39 14.19 -8.12 -5.30
CA PHE A 39 14.67 -9.49 -5.12
C PHE A 39 15.89 -9.73 -6.03
N LYS A 40 16.24 -10.98 -6.26
CA LYS A 40 17.40 -11.34 -7.07
C LYS A 40 17.16 -11.23 -8.58
N SER A 41 15.90 -11.29 -9.00
CA SER A 41 15.50 -11.14 -10.39
C SER A 41 15.79 -9.73 -10.90
N SER A 42 16.02 -9.61 -12.20
CA SER A 42 16.11 -8.31 -12.86
C SER A 42 14.73 -7.68 -13.03
N VAL A 43 14.70 -6.36 -13.25
CA VAL A 43 13.43 -5.64 -13.54
C VAL A 43 12.77 -6.20 -14.81
N GLU A 44 13.57 -6.60 -15.79
CA GLU A 44 13.06 -7.18 -17.05
C GLU A 44 12.42 -8.56 -16.81
N GLU A 45 13.05 -9.43 -16.02
CA GLU A 45 12.47 -10.72 -15.63
C GLU A 45 11.16 -10.53 -14.87
N ASP A 46 11.12 -9.61 -13.90
CA ASP A 46 9.90 -9.33 -13.14
C ASP A 46 8.80 -8.76 -14.04
N TYR A 47 9.15 -7.88 -15.00
CA TYR A 47 8.20 -7.34 -15.97
C TYR A 47 7.56 -8.44 -16.83
N TRP A 48 8.36 -9.32 -17.41
CA TRP A 48 7.83 -10.40 -18.24
C TRP A 48 7.03 -11.42 -17.43
N HIS A 49 7.49 -11.70 -16.20
CA HIS A 49 6.73 -12.57 -15.30
C HIS A 49 5.34 -11.96 -14.97
N LEU A 50 5.28 -10.64 -14.72
CA LEU A 50 4.00 -9.95 -14.50
C LEU A 50 3.07 -10.02 -15.72
N ARG A 51 3.64 -10.02 -16.93
CA ARG A 51 2.86 -10.08 -18.18
C ARG A 51 2.30 -11.47 -18.50
N GLU A 52 3.00 -12.52 -18.11
CA GLU A 52 2.73 -13.88 -18.51
C GLU A 52 2.20 -14.76 -17.38
N HIS A 53 2.40 -14.34 -16.13
CA HIS A 53 2.10 -15.11 -14.94
C HIS A 53 1.43 -14.23 -13.85
N VAL A 54 1.08 -14.87 -12.73
CA VAL A 54 0.53 -14.20 -11.54
C VAL A 54 1.66 -13.80 -10.60
N GLN A 55 1.58 -12.58 -10.07
CA GLN A 55 2.49 -12.11 -9.03
C GLN A 55 1.77 -11.88 -7.71
N ILE A 56 2.49 -12.07 -6.61
CA ILE A 56 2.03 -11.78 -5.26
C ILE A 56 2.92 -10.68 -4.67
N TRP A 57 2.30 -9.66 -4.11
CA TRP A 57 2.98 -8.51 -3.54
C TRP A 57 2.64 -8.35 -2.06
N ASP A 58 3.68 -8.13 -1.22
CA ASP A 58 3.45 -7.76 0.18
C ASP A 58 3.15 -6.25 0.25
N VAL A 59 1.88 -5.93 0.42
CA VAL A 59 1.39 -4.54 0.57
C VAL A 59 0.90 -4.25 1.99
N SER A 60 1.25 -5.08 2.97
CA SER A 60 0.80 -4.92 4.36
C SER A 60 1.36 -3.68 5.08
N CYS A 61 2.25 -2.92 4.41
CA CYS A 61 2.64 -1.58 4.84
C CYS A 61 1.53 -0.53 4.63
N GLN A 62 0.53 -0.81 3.81
CA GLN A 62 -0.63 0.04 3.63
C GLN A 62 -1.56 -0.11 4.82
N ARG A 63 -1.82 1.01 5.50
CA ARG A 63 -2.70 1.03 6.67
C ARG A 63 -4.15 1.18 6.24
N GLN A 64 -5.04 0.63 7.04
CA GLN A 64 -6.47 0.76 6.86
C GLN A 64 -7.02 1.76 7.88
N VAL A 65 -7.98 2.56 7.43
CA VAL A 65 -8.78 3.48 8.26
C VAL A 65 -10.24 3.15 8.01
N GLU A 66 -10.92 2.75 9.05
CA GLU A 66 -12.36 2.49 9.00
C GLU A 66 -13.12 3.78 9.31
N ILE A 67 -14.14 4.07 8.53
CA ILE A 67 -15.02 5.24 8.69
C ILE A 67 -16.45 4.71 8.79
N GLU A 68 -17.05 4.85 9.97
CA GLU A 68 -18.38 4.34 10.28
C GLU A 68 -19.37 5.46 10.60
N GLY A 69 -20.63 5.18 10.42
CA GLY A 69 -21.74 6.04 10.80
C GLY A 69 -22.60 6.52 9.63
N PRO A 70 -23.72 7.18 9.92
CA PRO A 70 -24.71 7.57 8.90
C PRO A 70 -24.17 8.58 7.88
N ASP A 71 -23.15 9.33 8.23
CA ASP A 71 -22.53 10.35 7.39
C ASP A 71 -21.14 9.93 6.85
N ALA A 72 -20.72 8.68 7.02
CA ALA A 72 -19.41 8.16 6.58
C ALA A 72 -19.17 8.45 5.09
N GLN A 73 -20.13 8.12 4.22
CA GLN A 73 -20.02 8.39 2.80
C GLN A 73 -19.90 9.89 2.48
N LYS A 74 -20.64 10.73 3.19
CA LYS A 74 -20.56 12.19 2.99
C LYS A 74 -19.20 12.73 3.38
N LEU A 75 -18.63 12.25 4.49
CA LEU A 75 -17.29 12.62 4.92
C LEU A 75 -16.24 12.24 3.87
N VAL A 76 -16.28 11.00 3.38
CA VAL A 76 -15.33 10.55 2.34
C VAL A 76 -15.50 11.37 1.06
N GLN A 77 -16.76 11.67 0.66
CA GLN A 77 -17.02 12.50 -0.53
C GLN A 77 -16.46 13.93 -0.41
N LEU A 78 -16.39 14.49 0.79
CA LEU A 78 -15.78 15.81 1.00
C LEU A 78 -14.25 15.80 0.83
N MET A 79 -13.62 14.67 1.05
CA MET A 79 -12.16 14.55 0.98
C MET A 79 -11.62 14.26 -0.43
N THR A 80 -12.49 13.87 -1.37
CA THR A 80 -12.06 13.46 -2.72
C THR A 80 -12.90 14.15 -3.81
N PRO A 81 -12.29 14.55 -4.93
CA PRO A 81 -13.02 15.06 -6.10
C PRO A 81 -13.74 13.95 -6.88
N ARG A 82 -13.43 12.67 -6.55
CA ARG A 82 -14.06 11.55 -7.23
C ARG A 82 -15.48 11.33 -6.72
N ASN A 83 -16.42 11.15 -7.64
CA ASN A 83 -17.81 10.82 -7.27
C ASN A 83 -17.89 9.37 -6.76
N ILE A 84 -17.96 9.21 -5.43
CA ILE A 84 -18.07 7.90 -4.76
C ILE A 84 -19.51 7.41 -4.63
N ALA A 85 -20.51 8.23 -4.97
CA ALA A 85 -21.92 7.81 -4.91
C ALA A 85 -22.26 6.70 -5.93
N ARG A 86 -21.37 6.43 -6.88
CA ARG A 86 -21.50 5.35 -7.86
C ARG A 86 -20.90 4.03 -7.38
N ALA A 87 -20.21 4.04 -6.23
CA ALA A 87 -19.62 2.84 -5.67
C ALA A 87 -20.72 1.92 -5.12
N SER A 88 -20.59 0.65 -5.38
CA SER A 88 -21.39 -0.43 -4.80
C SER A 88 -20.59 -1.16 -3.73
N ILE A 89 -21.27 -1.85 -2.83
CA ILE A 89 -20.60 -2.71 -1.85
C ILE A 89 -19.77 -3.77 -2.60
N GLY A 90 -18.49 -3.86 -2.23
CA GLY A 90 -17.53 -4.75 -2.87
C GLY A 90 -16.68 -4.11 -3.98
N ASP A 91 -16.98 -2.85 -4.35
CA ASP A 91 -16.13 -2.11 -5.28
C ASP A 91 -14.85 -1.64 -4.59
N CYS A 92 -13.74 -1.65 -5.36
CA CYS A 92 -12.47 -1.05 -5.00
C CYS A 92 -12.26 0.21 -5.83
N LEU A 93 -12.21 1.38 -5.19
CA LEU A 93 -12.01 2.65 -5.88
C LEU A 93 -10.73 3.34 -5.42
N TYR A 94 -9.87 3.66 -6.38
CA TYR A 94 -8.77 4.57 -6.13
C TYR A 94 -9.30 5.99 -5.95
N ILE A 95 -9.08 6.60 -4.77
CA ILE A 95 -9.58 7.95 -4.45
C ILE A 95 -8.43 8.87 -4.03
N PRO A 96 -8.11 9.92 -4.77
CA PRO A 96 -7.19 10.95 -4.29
C PRO A 96 -7.86 11.76 -3.17
N LEU A 97 -7.16 11.91 -2.04
CA LEU A 97 -7.56 12.87 -1.00
C LEU A 97 -6.83 14.18 -1.25
N ILE A 98 -7.56 15.28 -1.31
CA ILE A 98 -7.01 16.59 -1.65
C ILE A 98 -7.32 17.64 -0.57
N ASP A 99 -6.47 18.66 -0.52
CA ASP A 99 -6.73 19.86 0.27
C ASP A 99 -7.57 20.90 -0.51
N GLU A 100 -7.83 22.03 0.13
CA GLU A 100 -8.60 23.15 -0.45
C GLU A 100 -7.93 23.83 -1.64
N ASN A 101 -6.63 23.61 -1.85
CA ASN A 101 -5.86 24.11 -2.99
C ASN A 101 -5.68 23.07 -4.09
N ALA A 102 -6.41 21.96 -4.02
CA ALA A 102 -6.26 20.79 -4.89
C ALA A 102 -4.90 20.09 -4.80
N GLY A 103 -4.16 20.30 -3.70
CA GLY A 103 -2.95 19.57 -3.39
C GLY A 103 -3.26 18.14 -2.95
N LEU A 104 -2.51 17.16 -3.47
CA LEU A 104 -2.67 15.76 -3.09
C LEU A 104 -2.12 15.51 -1.69
N ILE A 105 -2.99 15.10 -0.76
CA ILE A 105 -2.63 14.71 0.60
C ILE A 105 -2.27 13.22 0.66
N ASN A 106 -3.11 12.38 0.04
CA ASN A 106 -2.95 10.93 0.02
C ASN A 106 -3.74 10.32 -1.14
N ASP A 107 -3.41 9.07 -1.48
CA ASP A 107 -4.01 8.36 -2.62
C ASP A 107 -4.47 6.95 -2.25
N PRO A 108 -5.39 6.80 -1.29
CA PRO A 108 -5.85 5.51 -0.82
C PRO A 108 -6.77 4.80 -1.81
N VAL A 109 -6.99 3.52 -1.52
CA VAL A 109 -8.06 2.72 -2.11
C VAL A 109 -9.22 2.67 -1.13
N LEU A 110 -10.40 3.10 -1.56
CA LEU A 110 -11.67 2.91 -0.87
C LEU A 110 -12.16 1.48 -1.14
N LEU A 111 -12.52 0.76 -0.08
CA LEU A 111 -13.07 -0.59 -0.10
C LEU A 111 -14.50 -0.60 0.42
#